data_a7cfd57fc0853e0441957daf4667852d
#
_entry.id   a7cfd57fc0853e0441957daf4667852d
#
_cell.length_a   1.000
_cell.length_b   1.000
_cell.length_c   1.000
_cell.angle_alpha   90.00
_cell.angle_beta   90.00
_cell.angle_gamma   90.00
#
_symmetry.space_group_name_H-M   'P 1'
#
loop_
_entity.id
_entity.type
_entity.pdbx_description
1 polymer ?
#
loop_
_entity_poly.entity_id
_entity_poly.type
_entity_poly.pdbx_seq_one_letter_code
_entity_poly.pdbx_strand_id
1 'polypeptide(L)'
;MKTIKICLFTLSSLFGLTIAKAQTADEIIAKHIDALGGKDKLSQINSVYIESTTSVMGNDGPTKTYIVNGKDYKNESDFTGQSFVTVVTDKDGWKINPYQGAADPTALSEDEFKGYSDEIYLPDPLVNYAADSAKVELAGQEKVGDVNAYKIKYTNKYGLETDYYIDPATWYVIQTTATANAMGQEVIITTSLSNYQKIDFGIYMPYTIHLDIGQFALDITVQKVEVNKDIDPKIFEMSK
;
A
#
# COMPACT_ATOMS: atom_id res chain seq x y z
N MET A 1 2.26 83.27 19.99
CA MET A 1 3.01 82.08 19.44
C MET A 1 2.54 80.83 20.17
N LYS A 2 1.70 80.01 19.56
CA LYS A 2 1.18 78.73 20.16
C LYS A 2 1.95 77.60 19.56
N THR A 3 2.74 76.92 20.39
CA THR A 3 3.51 75.70 20.02
C THR A 3 2.59 74.49 20.12
N ILE A 4 2.36 73.84 18.94
CA ILE A 4 1.63 72.59 18.81
C ILE A 4 2.64 71.45 19.04
N LYS A 5 2.41 70.66 20.13
CA LYS A 5 3.15 69.41 20.36
C LYS A 5 2.45 68.27 19.57
N ILE A 6 3.13 67.77 18.57
CA ILE A 6 2.69 66.58 17.84
C ILE A 6 3.19 65.34 18.61
N CYS A 7 2.26 64.60 19.19
CA CYS A 7 2.54 63.27 19.76
C CYS A 7 2.52 62.23 18.62
N LEU A 8 3.70 61.72 18.29
CA LEU A 8 3.86 60.63 17.36
C LEU A 8 3.52 59.31 18.07
N PHE A 9 2.36 58.75 17.77
CA PHE A 9 1.94 57.45 18.30
C PHE A 9 2.50 56.35 17.34
N THR A 10 3.62 55.73 17.71
CA THR A 10 4.18 54.59 17.00
C THR A 10 3.38 53.35 17.40
N LEU A 11 2.48 52.92 16.49
CA LEU A 11 1.76 51.69 16.59
C LEU A 11 2.70 50.52 16.15
N SER A 12 3.33 49.91 17.16
CA SER A 12 4.15 48.70 16.95
C SER A 12 3.23 47.50 16.75
N SER A 13 2.96 47.14 15.49
CA SER A 13 2.28 45.91 15.13
C SER A 13 3.20 44.70 15.35
N LEU A 14 3.05 44.01 16.47
CA LEU A 14 3.62 42.68 16.66
C LEU A 14 2.94 41.72 15.67
N PHE A 15 3.58 41.50 14.54
CA PHE A 15 3.25 40.35 13.68
C PHE A 15 3.73 39.10 14.41
N GLY A 16 2.80 38.43 15.09
CA GLY A 16 3.02 37.09 15.62
C GLY A 16 3.24 36.14 14.45
N LEU A 17 4.49 35.76 14.16
CA LEU A 17 4.83 34.66 13.30
C LEU A 17 4.31 33.37 13.96
N THR A 18 3.11 32.97 13.62
CA THR A 18 2.67 31.59 13.86
C THR A 18 3.52 30.70 12.95
N ILE A 19 4.53 30.06 13.53
CA ILE A 19 5.26 28.97 12.85
C ILE A 19 4.22 27.85 12.70
N ALA A 20 3.57 27.79 11.55
CA ALA A 20 2.81 26.61 11.18
C ALA A 20 3.81 25.46 11.13
N LYS A 21 3.74 24.54 12.11
CA LYS A 21 4.51 23.31 12.07
C LYS A 21 4.04 22.56 10.82
N ALA A 22 4.89 22.45 9.81
CA ALA A 22 4.61 21.59 8.67
C ALA A 22 4.46 20.15 9.19
N GLN A 23 3.38 19.48 8.78
CA GLN A 23 3.19 18.07 9.10
C GLN A 23 4.35 17.25 8.52
N THR A 24 4.79 16.25 9.27
CA THR A 24 5.85 15.33 8.82
C THR A 24 5.23 14.04 8.24
N ALA A 25 6.02 13.28 7.48
CA ALA A 25 5.59 11.96 7.01
C ALA A 25 5.17 11.06 8.19
N ASP A 26 5.97 11.06 9.27
CA ASP A 26 5.69 10.25 10.46
C ASP A 26 4.36 10.62 11.14
N GLU A 27 4.02 11.90 11.22
CA GLU A 27 2.75 12.35 11.80
C GLU A 27 1.54 11.91 10.96
N ILE A 28 1.67 11.90 9.62
CA ILE A 28 0.64 11.45 8.69
C ILE A 28 0.48 9.93 8.77
N ILE A 29 1.59 9.19 8.76
CA ILE A 29 1.59 7.73 8.90
C ILE A 29 1.03 7.30 10.26
N ALA A 30 1.37 8.00 11.35
CA ALA A 30 0.79 7.71 12.67
C ALA A 30 -0.74 7.83 12.66
N LYS A 31 -1.31 8.86 12.02
CA LYS A 31 -2.77 9.00 11.87
C LYS A 31 -3.37 7.91 10.99
N HIS A 32 -2.68 7.50 9.93
CA HIS A 32 -3.07 6.37 9.10
C HIS A 32 -3.12 5.08 9.92
N ILE A 33 -2.07 4.77 10.69
CA ILE A 33 -2.03 3.62 11.60
C ILE A 33 -3.20 3.65 12.60
N ASP A 34 -3.48 4.82 13.19
CA ASP A 34 -4.60 4.98 14.12
C ASP A 34 -5.95 4.74 13.43
N ALA A 35 -6.13 5.24 12.21
CA ALA A 35 -7.33 5.04 11.41
C ALA A 35 -7.57 3.58 11.04
N LEU A 36 -6.51 2.81 10.79
CA LEU A 36 -6.61 1.37 10.51
C LEU A 36 -6.98 0.53 11.75
N GLY A 37 -6.89 1.08 12.96
CA GLY A 37 -7.27 0.40 14.20
C GLY A 37 -6.25 0.49 15.33
N GLY A 38 -5.15 1.20 15.08
CA GLY A 38 -4.11 1.52 16.04
C GLY A 38 -2.97 0.50 16.10
N LYS A 39 -1.79 1.00 16.45
CA LYS A 39 -0.54 0.23 16.46
C LYS A 39 -0.62 -1.06 17.28
N ASP A 40 -1.29 -1.02 18.43
CA ASP A 40 -1.38 -2.18 19.33
C ASP A 40 -2.11 -3.36 18.69
N LYS A 41 -3.15 -3.10 17.89
CA LYS A 41 -3.85 -4.16 17.15
C LYS A 41 -3.07 -4.62 15.94
N LEU A 42 -2.53 -3.68 15.16
CA LEU A 42 -1.79 -4.00 13.96
C LEU A 42 -0.55 -4.85 14.28
N SER A 43 0.12 -4.60 15.40
CA SER A 43 1.26 -5.40 15.85
C SER A 43 0.93 -6.84 16.26
N GLN A 44 -0.36 -7.17 16.45
CA GLN A 44 -0.82 -8.52 16.76
C GLN A 44 -1.16 -9.35 15.52
N ILE A 45 -1.04 -8.77 14.33
CA ILE A 45 -1.31 -9.47 13.07
C ILE A 45 -0.07 -10.28 12.68
N ASN A 46 -0.16 -11.60 12.80
CA ASN A 46 0.89 -12.53 12.39
C ASN A 46 0.64 -13.10 11.00
N SER A 47 -0.63 -13.27 10.63
CA SER A 47 -1.01 -13.78 9.32
C SER A 47 -2.38 -13.26 8.90
N VAL A 48 -2.63 -13.23 7.59
CA VAL A 48 -3.96 -12.95 7.02
C VAL A 48 -4.22 -13.89 5.86
N TYR A 49 -5.45 -14.40 5.81
CA TYR A 49 -6.01 -15.10 4.67
C TYR A 49 -7.15 -14.27 4.10
N ILE A 50 -7.15 -14.07 2.78
CA ILE A 50 -8.17 -13.30 2.06
C ILE A 50 -8.76 -14.14 0.95
N GLU A 51 -10.09 -14.17 0.85
CA GLU A 51 -10.81 -14.62 -0.34
C GLU A 51 -11.36 -13.39 -1.06
N SER A 52 -11.15 -13.33 -2.36
CA SER A 52 -11.64 -12.26 -3.22
C SER A 52 -12.07 -12.78 -4.58
N THR A 53 -12.81 -11.96 -5.31
CA THR A 53 -13.02 -12.13 -6.74
C THR A 53 -12.15 -11.11 -7.46
N THR A 54 -11.37 -11.56 -8.42
CA THR A 54 -10.61 -10.69 -9.32
C THR A 54 -11.26 -10.71 -10.69
N SER A 55 -11.55 -9.54 -11.24
CA SER A 55 -12.10 -9.35 -12.59
C SER A 55 -11.03 -8.78 -13.50
N VAL A 56 -10.80 -9.44 -14.63
CA VAL A 56 -9.85 -9.02 -15.65
C VAL A 56 -10.55 -9.07 -17.01
N MET A 57 -10.66 -7.91 -17.68
CA MET A 57 -11.30 -7.81 -19.00
C MET A 57 -12.72 -8.44 -19.04
N GLY A 58 -13.47 -8.31 -17.94
CA GLY A 58 -14.83 -8.85 -17.80
C GLY A 58 -14.93 -10.33 -17.47
N ASN A 59 -13.81 -11.00 -17.18
CA ASN A 59 -13.78 -12.38 -16.70
C ASN A 59 -13.47 -12.39 -15.20
N ASP A 60 -14.35 -12.99 -14.43
CA ASP A 60 -14.22 -13.11 -12.98
C ASP A 60 -13.53 -14.43 -12.63
N GLY A 61 -12.61 -14.36 -11.66
CA GLY A 61 -11.93 -15.53 -11.11
C GLY A 61 -11.80 -15.44 -9.59
N PRO A 62 -11.96 -16.56 -8.86
CA PRO A 62 -11.68 -16.60 -7.44
C PRO A 62 -10.18 -16.38 -7.19
N THR A 63 -9.87 -15.60 -6.17
CA THR A 63 -8.50 -15.34 -5.74
C THR A 63 -8.37 -15.62 -4.25
N LYS A 64 -7.28 -16.27 -3.87
CA LYS A 64 -6.91 -16.52 -2.48
C LYS A 64 -5.55 -15.91 -2.22
N THR A 65 -5.47 -15.11 -1.17
CA THR A 65 -4.22 -14.51 -0.72
C THR A 65 -3.88 -14.99 0.69
N TYR A 66 -2.65 -15.41 0.88
CA TYR A 66 -2.10 -15.88 2.14
C TYR A 66 -0.88 -15.03 2.46
N ILE A 67 -0.85 -14.43 3.65
CA ILE A 67 0.28 -13.60 4.09
C ILE A 67 0.68 -14.02 5.50
N VAL A 68 1.97 -14.29 5.68
CA VAL A 68 2.62 -14.39 6.99
C VAL A 68 3.45 -13.11 7.14
N ASN A 69 3.04 -12.25 8.06
CA ASN A 69 3.50 -10.87 8.18
C ASN A 69 5.03 -10.77 8.25
N GLY A 70 5.62 -10.02 7.34
CA GLY A 70 7.06 -9.82 7.23
C GLY A 70 7.85 -11.03 6.76
N LYS A 71 7.17 -12.09 6.27
CA LYS A 71 7.84 -13.34 5.94
C LYS A 71 7.41 -13.95 4.60
N ASP A 72 6.15 -14.25 4.41
CA ASP A 72 5.68 -15.01 3.26
C ASP A 72 4.38 -14.42 2.69
N TYR A 73 4.26 -14.42 1.38
CA TYR A 73 3.08 -14.04 0.61
C TYR A 73 2.80 -15.08 -0.47
N LYS A 74 1.54 -15.45 -0.63
CA LYS A 74 1.05 -16.24 -1.78
C LYS A 74 -0.25 -15.65 -2.27
N ASN A 75 -0.34 -15.40 -3.57
CA ASN A 75 -1.57 -15.11 -4.28
C ASN A 75 -1.84 -16.23 -5.29
N GLU A 76 -3.06 -16.71 -5.31
CA GLU A 76 -3.52 -17.80 -6.19
C GLU A 76 -4.85 -17.40 -6.79
N SER A 77 -4.89 -17.22 -8.11
CA SER A 77 -6.09 -16.84 -8.87
C SER A 77 -6.37 -17.89 -9.94
N ASP A 78 -7.64 -18.20 -10.15
CA ASP A 78 -8.08 -19.10 -11.22
C ASP A 78 -8.93 -18.33 -12.22
N PHE A 79 -8.47 -18.28 -13.47
CA PHE A 79 -9.21 -17.67 -14.58
C PHE A 79 -9.40 -18.70 -15.70
N THR A 80 -10.63 -18.98 -16.03
CA THR A 80 -11.00 -19.90 -17.14
C THR A 80 -10.35 -21.29 -17.04
N GLY A 81 -10.15 -21.78 -15.79
CA GLY A 81 -9.50 -23.07 -15.53
C GLY A 81 -7.97 -23.02 -15.62
N GLN A 82 -7.37 -21.84 -15.66
CA GLN A 82 -5.93 -21.63 -15.58
C GLN A 82 -5.55 -21.00 -14.26
N SER A 83 -4.65 -21.62 -13.52
CA SER A 83 -4.20 -21.12 -12.22
C SER A 83 -2.97 -20.23 -12.36
N PHE A 84 -3.05 -19.04 -11.81
CA PHE A 84 -1.96 -18.08 -11.68
C PHE A 84 -1.53 -18.06 -10.23
N VAL A 85 -0.26 -18.28 -9.97
CA VAL A 85 0.29 -18.28 -8.62
C VAL A 85 1.49 -17.37 -8.56
N THR A 86 1.55 -16.53 -7.55
CA THR A 86 2.75 -15.76 -7.18
C THR A 86 3.05 -16.03 -5.72
N VAL A 87 4.27 -16.44 -5.43
CA VAL A 87 4.77 -16.63 -4.06
C VAL A 87 6.03 -15.80 -3.88
N VAL A 88 6.09 -15.11 -2.74
CA VAL A 88 7.27 -14.36 -2.30
C VAL A 88 7.53 -14.71 -0.85
N THR A 89 8.78 -14.97 -0.53
CA THR A 89 9.26 -15.17 0.83
C THR A 89 10.16 -14.00 1.23
N ASP A 90 10.70 -14.02 2.42
CA ASP A 90 11.71 -13.03 2.83
C ASP A 90 13.06 -13.19 2.09
N LYS A 91 13.22 -14.24 1.25
CA LYS A 91 14.48 -14.61 0.58
C LYS A 91 14.39 -14.78 -0.92
N ASP A 92 13.29 -15.33 -1.40
CA ASP A 92 13.12 -15.72 -2.79
C ASP A 92 11.63 -15.68 -3.19
N GLY A 93 11.33 -16.10 -4.39
CA GLY A 93 9.95 -16.21 -4.86
C GLY A 93 9.84 -17.06 -6.12
N TRP A 94 8.62 -17.49 -6.40
CA TRP A 94 8.30 -18.26 -7.61
C TRP A 94 6.88 -17.93 -8.10
N LYS A 95 6.62 -18.27 -9.35
CA LYS A 95 5.32 -18.04 -9.98
C LYS A 95 4.93 -19.19 -10.90
N ILE A 96 3.61 -19.33 -11.11
CA ILE A 96 3.02 -20.05 -12.25
C ILE A 96 2.28 -19.01 -13.09
N ASN A 97 2.66 -18.89 -14.36
CA ASN A 97 1.99 -17.99 -15.30
C ASN A 97 1.74 -18.73 -16.62
N PRO A 98 0.52 -19.28 -16.84
CA PRO A 98 0.18 -20.05 -18.02
C PRO A 98 0.35 -19.28 -19.33
N TYR A 99 0.20 -17.95 -19.33
CA TYR A 99 0.39 -17.13 -20.55
C TYR A 99 1.86 -16.98 -20.95
N GLN A 100 2.79 -17.26 -20.06
CA GLN A 100 4.23 -17.28 -20.37
C GLN A 100 4.72 -18.69 -20.76
N GLY A 101 3.81 -19.62 -21.00
CA GLY A 101 4.12 -20.99 -21.40
C GLY A 101 4.55 -21.91 -20.26
N ALA A 102 4.47 -21.44 -19.01
CA ALA A 102 4.87 -22.20 -17.83
C ALA A 102 3.64 -22.73 -17.10
N ALA A 103 3.30 -23.99 -17.32
CA ALA A 103 2.41 -24.74 -16.44
C ALA A 103 3.11 -25.16 -15.14
N ASP A 104 4.45 -25.18 -15.16
CA ASP A 104 5.30 -25.53 -14.02
C ASP A 104 5.78 -24.27 -13.27
N PRO A 105 6.04 -24.37 -11.96
CA PRO A 105 6.60 -23.28 -11.18
C PRO A 105 7.95 -22.82 -11.71
N THR A 106 8.14 -21.50 -11.82
CA THR A 106 9.39 -20.86 -12.22
C THR A 106 9.82 -19.85 -11.17
N ALA A 107 11.12 -19.78 -10.86
CA ALA A 107 11.64 -18.78 -9.95
C ALA A 107 11.38 -17.36 -10.48
N LEU A 108 11.07 -16.41 -9.58
CA LEU A 108 11.04 -15.01 -9.93
C LEU A 108 12.44 -14.53 -10.32
N SER A 109 12.53 -13.65 -11.31
CA SER A 109 13.74 -12.89 -11.55
C SER A 109 14.04 -11.96 -10.37
N GLU A 110 15.28 -11.45 -10.28
CA GLU A 110 15.66 -10.52 -9.22
C GLU A 110 14.78 -9.27 -9.19
N ASP A 111 14.44 -8.72 -10.36
CA ASP A 111 13.60 -7.52 -10.47
C ASP A 111 12.14 -7.81 -10.07
N GLU A 112 11.60 -8.96 -10.48
CA GLU A 112 10.25 -9.38 -10.05
C GLU A 112 10.21 -9.60 -8.54
N PHE A 113 11.19 -10.30 -7.97
CA PHE A 113 11.27 -10.53 -6.53
C PHE A 113 11.32 -9.21 -5.75
N LYS A 114 12.16 -8.26 -6.17
CA LYS A 114 12.21 -6.93 -5.55
C LYS A 114 10.87 -6.20 -5.67
N GLY A 115 10.20 -6.29 -6.82
CA GLY A 115 8.90 -5.67 -7.06
C GLY A 115 7.78 -6.19 -6.17
N TYR A 116 7.80 -7.47 -5.83
CA TYR A 116 6.82 -8.09 -4.93
C TYR A 116 7.22 -8.11 -3.46
N SER A 117 8.43 -7.67 -3.12
CA SER A 117 8.99 -7.83 -1.77
C SER A 117 8.19 -7.16 -0.65
N ASP A 118 7.39 -6.15 -0.98
CA ASP A 118 6.58 -5.42 0.00
C ASP A 118 5.20 -6.08 0.26
N GLU A 119 4.80 -7.08 -0.55
CA GLU A 119 3.52 -7.81 -0.39
C GLU A 119 3.47 -8.65 0.89
N ILE A 120 4.60 -8.93 1.50
CA ILE A 120 4.69 -9.67 2.77
C ILE A 120 4.27 -8.84 3.99
N TYR A 121 4.10 -7.53 3.87
CA TYR A 121 3.83 -6.63 5.00
C TYR A 121 2.33 -6.34 5.17
N LEU A 122 1.86 -6.36 6.42
CA LEU A 122 0.46 -6.19 6.80
C LEU A 122 0.27 -5.02 7.77
N PRO A 123 -0.80 -4.23 7.59
CA PRO A 123 -1.76 -4.22 6.47
C PRO A 123 -1.19 -3.58 5.22
N ASP A 124 -0.11 -2.85 5.35
CA ASP A 124 0.70 -2.24 4.29
C ASP A 124 2.12 -1.93 4.82
N PRO A 125 3.10 -1.66 3.94
CA PRO A 125 4.49 -1.42 4.33
C PRO A 125 4.72 -0.17 5.20
N LEU A 126 3.81 0.81 5.18
CA LEU A 126 3.97 2.05 5.98
C LEU A 126 3.91 1.78 7.49
N VAL A 127 3.26 0.69 7.92
CA VAL A 127 3.06 0.41 9.35
C VAL A 127 4.36 0.18 10.09
N ASN A 128 5.33 -0.48 9.46
CA ASN A 128 6.61 -0.83 10.06
C ASN A 128 7.83 -0.35 9.26
N TYR A 129 7.66 0.63 8.37
CA TYR A 129 8.67 1.08 7.41
C TYR A 129 10.08 1.26 8.02
N ALA A 130 10.19 1.82 9.22
CA ALA A 130 11.48 2.05 9.87
C ALA A 130 12.18 0.75 10.31
N ALA A 131 11.41 -0.26 10.77
CA ALA A 131 11.93 -1.57 11.15
C ALA A 131 12.38 -2.37 9.91
N ASP A 132 11.72 -2.16 8.78
CA ASP A 132 11.99 -2.84 7.52
C ASP A 132 13.07 -2.16 6.67
N SER A 133 13.78 -1.17 7.26
CA SER A 133 14.85 -0.40 6.61
C SER A 133 14.38 0.42 5.40
N ALA A 134 13.10 0.70 5.31
CA ALA A 134 12.51 1.58 4.32
C ALA A 134 12.61 3.06 4.76
N LYS A 135 12.42 3.96 3.81
CA LYS A 135 12.42 5.41 4.04
C LYS A 135 11.09 6.00 3.61
N VAL A 136 10.67 7.05 4.30
CA VAL A 136 9.46 7.79 3.96
C VAL A 136 9.75 9.29 3.91
N GLU A 137 9.11 9.98 2.98
CA GLU A 137 9.21 11.42 2.81
C GLU A 137 7.81 11.99 2.49
N LEU A 138 7.45 13.11 3.09
CA LEU A 138 6.26 13.85 2.70
C LEU A 138 6.58 14.68 1.45
N ALA A 139 6.07 14.25 0.30
CA ALA A 139 6.22 14.93 -0.99
C ALA A 139 5.18 16.05 -1.23
N GLY A 140 4.36 16.36 -0.21
CA GLY A 140 3.34 17.41 -0.26
C GLY A 140 1.93 16.85 -0.37
N GLN A 141 1.07 17.55 -1.13
CA GLN A 141 -0.30 17.11 -1.40
C GLN A 141 -0.54 17.09 -2.91
N GLU A 142 -1.33 16.13 -3.36
CA GLU A 142 -1.68 15.97 -4.78
C GLU A 142 -3.15 15.56 -4.90
N LYS A 143 -3.80 15.96 -6.00
CA LYS A 143 -5.19 15.60 -6.28
C LYS A 143 -5.31 14.16 -6.75
N VAL A 144 -6.13 13.38 -6.03
CA VAL A 144 -6.61 12.05 -6.43
C VAL A 144 -8.13 12.14 -6.54
N GLY A 145 -8.65 12.20 -7.75
CA GLY A 145 -10.06 12.55 -7.97
C GLY A 145 -10.38 13.93 -7.38
N ASP A 146 -11.34 13.98 -6.45
CA ASP A 146 -11.74 15.21 -5.75
C ASP A 146 -10.98 15.45 -4.45
N VAL A 147 -10.16 14.49 -4.00
CA VAL A 147 -9.43 14.56 -2.74
C VAL A 147 -8.05 15.19 -2.95
N ASN A 148 -7.70 16.18 -2.11
CA ASN A 148 -6.34 16.71 -2.02
C ASN A 148 -5.56 15.88 -1.00
N ALA A 149 -5.03 14.73 -1.45
CA ALA A 149 -4.40 13.72 -0.60
C ALA A 149 -2.97 14.08 -0.21
N TYR A 150 -2.53 13.68 0.98
CA TYR A 150 -1.12 13.71 1.33
C TYR A 150 -0.37 12.66 0.51
N LYS A 151 0.74 13.08 -0.10
CA LYS A 151 1.62 12.21 -0.87
C LYS A 151 2.83 11.83 -0.03
N ILE A 152 2.91 10.56 0.35
CA ILE A 152 4.07 9.98 1.04
C ILE A 152 4.86 9.17 0.02
N LYS A 153 6.09 9.56 -0.22
CA LYS A 153 7.05 8.76 -0.97
C LYS A 153 7.65 7.73 -0.03
N TYR A 154 7.45 6.46 -0.36
CA TYR A 154 8.04 5.32 0.33
C TYR A 154 9.14 4.74 -0.54
N THR A 155 10.30 4.46 0.04
CA THR A 155 11.42 3.79 -0.65
C THR A 155 11.77 2.54 0.15
N ASN A 156 11.58 1.37 -0.45
CA ASN A 156 11.86 0.10 0.22
C ASN A 156 13.37 -0.18 0.35
N LYS A 157 13.71 -1.27 1.02
CA LYS A 157 15.12 -1.69 1.25
C LYS A 157 15.92 -1.96 -0.04
N TYR A 158 15.25 -2.15 -1.17
CA TYR A 158 15.87 -2.36 -2.49
C TYR A 158 15.98 -1.07 -3.31
N GLY A 159 15.49 0.06 -2.78
CA GLY A 159 15.52 1.35 -3.45
C GLY A 159 14.34 1.55 -4.43
N LEU A 160 13.33 0.69 -4.41
CA LEU A 160 12.11 0.88 -5.20
C LEU A 160 11.20 1.89 -4.52
N GLU A 161 10.64 2.79 -5.33
CA GLU A 161 9.79 3.87 -4.84
C GLU A 161 8.31 3.58 -5.12
N THR A 162 7.47 3.83 -4.10
CA THR A 162 6.01 3.83 -4.20
C THR A 162 5.48 5.11 -3.57
N ASP A 163 4.65 5.84 -4.28
CA ASP A 163 3.92 6.98 -3.75
C ASP A 163 2.60 6.51 -3.14
N TYR A 164 2.37 6.83 -1.88
CA TYR A 164 1.12 6.57 -1.15
C TYR A 164 0.32 7.86 -1.02
N TYR A 165 -0.93 7.82 -1.40
CA TYR A 165 -1.85 8.95 -1.31
C TYR A 165 -2.86 8.72 -0.19
N ILE A 166 -2.76 9.54 0.88
CA ILE A 166 -3.56 9.41 2.10
C ILE A 166 -4.60 10.53 2.14
N ASP A 167 -5.87 10.16 2.25
CA ASP A 167 -6.99 11.10 2.38
C ASP A 167 -6.94 11.80 3.76
N PRO A 168 -6.89 13.14 3.81
CA PRO A 168 -6.83 13.88 5.08
C PRO A 168 -8.11 13.77 5.92
N ALA A 169 -9.23 13.35 5.35
CA ALA A 169 -10.49 13.21 6.07
C ALA A 169 -10.61 11.86 6.78
N THR A 170 -10.16 10.79 6.14
CA THR A 170 -10.30 9.41 6.66
C THR A 170 -8.99 8.82 7.16
N TRP A 171 -7.87 9.38 6.74
CA TRP A 171 -6.50 8.87 6.94
C TRP A 171 -6.24 7.50 6.32
N TYR A 172 -7.09 7.06 5.41
CA TYR A 172 -6.87 5.85 4.61
C TYR A 172 -6.00 6.15 3.40
N VAL A 173 -5.21 5.17 2.98
CA VAL A 173 -4.59 5.18 1.65
C VAL A 173 -5.69 5.00 0.63
N ILE A 174 -5.84 5.96 -0.28
CA ILE A 174 -6.85 5.89 -1.35
C ILE A 174 -6.26 5.52 -2.70
N GLN A 175 -4.94 5.68 -2.85
CA GLN A 175 -4.20 5.31 -4.05
C GLN A 175 -2.74 5.05 -3.73
N THR A 176 -2.12 4.16 -4.50
CA THR A 176 -0.65 4.09 -4.62
C THR A 176 -0.25 4.17 -6.08
N THR A 177 0.96 4.68 -6.35
CA THR A 177 1.58 4.62 -7.68
C THR A 177 3.02 4.14 -7.57
N ALA A 178 3.41 3.23 -8.43
CA ALA A 178 4.77 2.71 -8.53
C ALA A 178 5.17 2.58 -9.99
N THR A 179 6.47 2.66 -10.27
CA THR A 179 7.01 2.38 -11.59
C THR A 179 7.53 0.95 -11.63
N ALA A 180 7.13 0.20 -12.64
CA ALA A 180 7.60 -1.17 -12.87
C ALA A 180 8.03 -1.37 -14.32
N ASN A 181 8.84 -2.40 -14.56
CA ASN A 181 9.17 -2.82 -15.91
C ASN A 181 8.24 -3.97 -16.31
N ALA A 182 7.35 -3.73 -17.25
CA ALA A 182 6.49 -4.73 -17.85
C ALA A 182 6.85 -4.94 -19.31
N MET A 183 7.20 -6.17 -19.69
CA MET A 183 7.57 -6.54 -21.06
C MET A 183 8.70 -5.68 -21.67
N GLY A 184 9.66 -5.24 -20.84
CA GLY A 184 10.78 -4.40 -21.26
C GLY A 184 10.44 -2.91 -21.43
N GLN A 185 9.27 -2.48 -21.00
CA GLN A 185 8.85 -1.07 -20.97
C GLN A 185 8.55 -0.63 -19.54
N GLU A 186 8.95 0.61 -19.24
CA GLU A 186 8.57 1.24 -17.99
C GLU A 186 7.08 1.59 -18.02
N VAL A 187 6.34 1.11 -17.02
CA VAL A 187 4.90 1.37 -16.85
C VAL A 187 4.65 1.92 -15.45
N ILE A 188 3.67 2.79 -15.34
CA ILE A 188 3.16 3.22 -14.04
C ILE A 188 2.04 2.26 -13.66
N ILE A 189 2.17 1.67 -12.47
CA ILE A 189 1.13 0.88 -11.85
C ILE A 189 0.39 1.80 -10.87
N THR A 190 -0.92 1.92 -11.04
CA THR A 190 -1.78 2.67 -10.13
C THR A 190 -2.74 1.72 -9.43
N THR A 191 -2.71 1.72 -8.10
CA THR A 191 -3.64 0.94 -7.28
C THR A 191 -4.56 1.88 -6.53
N SER A 192 -5.85 1.84 -6.80
CA SER A 192 -6.88 2.60 -6.08
C SER A 192 -7.53 1.71 -5.02
N LEU A 193 -7.67 2.21 -3.80
CA LEU A 193 -8.16 1.49 -2.63
C LEU A 193 -9.43 2.20 -2.11
N SER A 194 -10.51 1.44 -1.92
CA SER A 194 -11.78 2.00 -1.48
C SER A 194 -12.62 1.02 -0.68
N ASN A 195 -13.81 1.44 -0.25
CA ASN A 195 -14.74 0.61 0.51
C ASN A 195 -14.08 -0.01 1.76
N TYR A 196 -13.40 0.82 2.56
CA TYR A 196 -12.79 0.38 3.81
C TYR A 196 -13.84 -0.13 4.78
N GLN A 197 -13.70 -1.36 5.23
CA GLN A 197 -14.60 -2.01 6.16
C GLN A 197 -13.86 -2.48 7.40
N LYS A 198 -14.57 -2.42 8.53
CA LYS A 198 -14.06 -2.96 9.78
C LYS A 198 -14.27 -4.47 9.79
N ILE A 199 -13.18 -5.23 9.90
CA ILE A 199 -13.24 -6.69 10.03
C ILE A 199 -13.38 -7.12 11.50
N ASP A 200 -13.70 -8.41 11.74
CA ASP A 200 -13.95 -8.96 13.09
C ASP A 200 -12.77 -8.77 14.05
N PHE A 201 -11.53 -8.77 13.54
CA PHE A 201 -10.34 -8.48 14.33
C PHE A 201 -10.31 -7.04 14.87
N GLY A 202 -11.13 -6.15 14.30
CA GLY A 202 -11.31 -4.76 14.73
C GLY A 202 -10.36 -3.76 14.08
N ILE A 203 -9.74 -4.12 12.95
CA ILE A 203 -9.01 -3.22 12.06
C ILE A 203 -9.83 -2.93 10.81
N TYR A 204 -9.41 -1.90 10.05
CA TYR A 204 -10.03 -1.54 8.77
C TYR A 204 -9.14 -1.99 7.61
N MET A 205 -9.75 -2.55 6.57
CA MET A 205 -9.09 -2.95 5.33
C MET A 205 -9.92 -2.53 4.11
N PRO A 206 -9.30 -2.23 2.96
CA PRO A 206 -10.04 -1.95 1.73
C PRO A 206 -10.69 -3.23 1.20
N TYR A 207 -11.95 -3.12 0.78
CA TYR A 207 -12.70 -4.23 0.19
C TYR A 207 -12.85 -4.12 -1.32
N THR A 208 -12.46 -2.97 -1.89
CA THR A 208 -12.42 -2.76 -3.34
C THR A 208 -11.05 -2.21 -3.72
N ILE A 209 -10.39 -2.90 -4.64
CA ILE A 209 -9.06 -2.55 -5.13
C ILE A 209 -9.15 -2.53 -6.65
N HIS A 210 -8.75 -1.42 -7.26
CA HIS A 210 -8.62 -1.28 -8.70
C HIS A 210 -7.15 -1.10 -9.03
N LEU A 211 -6.58 -2.02 -9.81
CA LEU A 211 -5.19 -2.03 -10.22
C LEU A 211 -5.11 -1.75 -11.72
N ASP A 212 -4.56 -0.59 -12.09
CA ASP A 212 -4.29 -0.19 -13.48
C ASP A 212 -2.80 -0.39 -13.79
N ILE A 213 -2.53 -1.19 -14.83
CA ILE A 213 -1.16 -1.51 -15.30
C ILE A 213 -0.95 -0.90 -16.71
N GLY A 214 -1.73 0.09 -17.08
CA GLY A 214 -1.64 0.83 -18.32
C GLY A 214 -2.31 0.15 -19.52
N GLN A 215 -2.02 -1.11 -19.81
CA GLN A 215 -2.65 -1.85 -20.92
C GLN A 215 -3.92 -2.59 -20.53
N PHE A 216 -4.05 -2.94 -19.27
CA PHE A 216 -5.22 -3.61 -18.71
C PHE A 216 -5.36 -3.25 -17.23
N ALA A 217 -6.56 -3.44 -16.72
CA ALA A 217 -6.88 -3.22 -15.31
C ALA A 217 -7.48 -4.47 -14.68
N LEU A 218 -7.32 -4.58 -13.37
CA LEU A 218 -7.93 -5.62 -12.55
C LEU A 218 -8.80 -4.96 -11.49
N ASP A 219 -10.00 -5.48 -11.31
CA ASP A 219 -10.87 -5.12 -10.20
C ASP A 219 -10.92 -6.28 -9.20
N ILE A 220 -10.56 -6.01 -7.96
CA ILE A 220 -10.52 -7.00 -6.89
C ILE A 220 -11.57 -6.61 -5.84
N THR A 221 -12.48 -7.54 -5.57
CA THR A 221 -13.51 -7.39 -4.53
C THR A 221 -13.25 -8.42 -3.44
N VAL A 222 -12.90 -7.94 -2.25
CA VAL A 222 -12.68 -8.79 -1.06
C VAL A 222 -14.03 -9.32 -0.57
N GLN A 223 -14.07 -10.59 -0.23
CA GLN A 223 -15.27 -11.29 0.25
C GLN A 223 -15.10 -11.76 1.69
N LYS A 224 -13.88 -12.18 2.05
CA LYS A 224 -13.60 -12.72 3.38
C LYS A 224 -12.17 -12.39 3.80
N VAL A 225 -11.99 -12.06 5.08
CA VAL A 225 -10.68 -11.86 5.71
C VAL A 225 -10.63 -12.63 7.01
N GLU A 226 -9.59 -13.45 7.19
CA GLU A 226 -9.30 -14.17 8.43
C GLU A 226 -7.92 -13.76 8.94
N VAL A 227 -7.88 -13.08 10.08
CA VAL A 227 -6.61 -12.65 10.73
C VAL A 227 -6.13 -13.75 11.68
N ASN A 228 -4.81 -13.95 11.71
CA ASN A 228 -4.14 -14.94 12.55
C ASN A 228 -4.61 -16.39 12.28
N LYS A 229 -4.99 -16.66 11.03
CA LYS A 229 -5.24 -18.01 10.57
C LYS A 229 -3.95 -18.81 10.57
N ASP A 230 -4.04 -20.05 11.01
CA ASP A 230 -2.93 -21.01 10.86
C ASP A 230 -2.72 -21.33 9.38
N ILE A 231 -1.54 -21.01 8.86
CA ILE A 231 -1.16 -21.19 7.45
C ILE A 231 -0.01 -22.21 7.41
N ASP A 232 -0.23 -23.32 6.70
CA ASP A 232 0.82 -24.34 6.52
C ASP A 232 1.98 -23.71 5.70
N PRO A 233 3.20 -23.63 6.25
CA PRO A 233 4.34 -23.02 5.55
C PRO A 233 4.69 -23.74 4.23
N LYS A 234 4.30 -24.99 4.07
CA LYS A 234 4.54 -25.75 2.82
C LYS A 234 3.86 -25.15 1.59
N ILE A 235 2.79 -24.34 1.76
CA ILE A 235 2.13 -23.71 0.62
C ILE A 235 3.00 -22.67 -0.09
N PHE A 236 4.06 -22.19 0.57
CA PHE A 236 5.01 -21.24 0.01
C PHE A 236 6.21 -21.92 -0.66
N GLU A 237 6.41 -23.21 -0.43
CA GLU A 237 7.50 -23.97 -1.06
C GLU A 237 7.22 -24.19 -2.55
N MET A 238 8.24 -24.03 -3.39
CA MET A 238 8.16 -24.35 -4.80
C MET A 238 8.06 -25.88 -4.96
N SER A 239 6.89 -26.36 -5.36
CA SER A 239 6.72 -27.79 -5.67
C SER A 239 7.48 -28.14 -6.95
N LYS A 240 8.19 -29.26 -6.91
CA LYS A 240 8.90 -29.82 -8.08
C LYS A 240 7.94 -30.54 -9.01
#